data_3614fecf04ca91e12a658bb65bf45015
#
_entry.id   3614fecf04ca91e12a658bb65bf45015
#
_cell.length_a   1.000
_cell.length_b   1.000
_cell.length_c   1.000
_cell.angle_alpha   90.00
_cell.angle_beta   90.00
_cell.angle_gamma   90.00
#
_symmetry.space_group_name_H-M   'P 1'
#
loop_
_entity.id
_entity.type
_entity.pdbx_description
1 polymer ?
#
loop_
_entity_poly.entity_id
_entity_poly.type
_entity_poly.pdbx_seq_one_letter_code
_entity_poly.pdbx_strand_id
1 'polypeptide(L)'
;ITPVHCPGHTPGTTSLFFEVPAMEGTEKEKLLCGIHGGLGEGTLTDSDMAWNDFPRNMRQIYCESIDRVIDMPVDIVLPSHAGHGVAYDFYQLAAQNDGSGRCFVDTGAWKRMLTARKNIVLALSNE
;
A
#
# COMPACT_ATOMS: atom_id res chain seq x y z
N ILE A 1 -2.05 -16.84 2.93
CA ILE A 1 -1.76 -15.42 3.19
C ILE A 1 -0.33 -15.31 3.71
N THR A 2 0.44 -14.43 3.10
CA THR A 2 1.83 -14.16 3.49
C THR A 2 1.91 -12.78 4.16
N PRO A 3 2.15 -12.69 5.47
CA PRO A 3 2.39 -11.43 6.15
C PRO A 3 3.84 -10.97 5.97
N VAL A 4 4.03 -9.67 5.79
CA VAL A 4 5.36 -9.03 5.79
C VAL A 4 5.30 -7.84 6.75
N HIS A 5 6.15 -7.85 7.76
CA HIS A 5 6.23 -6.74 8.73
C HIS A 5 6.81 -5.50 8.05
N CYS A 6 6.03 -4.43 8.05
CA CYS A 6 6.32 -3.15 7.39
C CYS A 6 6.13 -1.98 8.38
N PRO A 7 6.93 -1.90 9.46
CA PRO A 7 6.79 -0.82 10.43
C PRO A 7 7.01 0.55 9.79
N GLY A 8 6.34 1.56 10.33
CA GLY A 8 6.46 2.94 9.84
C GLY A 8 5.24 3.76 10.21
N HIS A 9 4.10 3.53 9.58
CA HIS A 9 2.85 4.16 9.99
C HIS A 9 2.54 3.88 11.48
N THR A 10 2.76 2.65 11.89
CA THR A 10 2.88 2.22 13.28
C THR A 10 3.98 1.16 13.38
N PRO A 11 4.52 0.86 14.59
CA PRO A 11 5.50 -0.20 14.76
C PRO A 11 5.00 -1.59 14.33
N GLY A 12 3.70 -1.83 14.41
CA GLY A 12 3.07 -3.11 14.09
C GLY A 12 2.51 -3.23 12.67
N THR A 13 2.68 -2.23 11.83
CA THR A 13 2.14 -2.25 10.46
C THR A 13 2.64 -3.47 9.71
N THR A 14 1.71 -4.19 9.07
CA THR A 14 1.97 -5.44 8.35
C THR A 14 1.28 -5.39 6.98
N SER A 15 2.02 -5.74 5.94
CA SER A 15 1.46 -5.99 4.62
C SER A 15 1.03 -7.44 4.49
N LEU A 16 -0.06 -7.68 3.77
CA LEU A 16 -0.61 -9.01 3.55
C LEU A 16 -0.67 -9.29 2.05
N PHE A 17 -0.23 -10.46 1.66
CA PHE A 17 -0.27 -10.93 0.28
C PHE A 17 -0.98 -12.27 0.20
N PHE A 18 -1.86 -12.43 -0.78
CA PHE A 18 -2.55 -13.68 -1.03
C PHE A 18 -2.98 -13.81 -2.48
N GLU A 19 -3.08 -15.02 -2.95
CA GLU A 19 -3.52 -15.33 -4.31
C GLU A 19 -5.02 -15.58 -4.35
N VAL A 20 -5.65 -15.16 -5.45
CA VAL A 20 -7.01 -15.51 -5.83
C VAL A 20 -7.02 -16.16 -7.21
N PRO A 21 -8.01 -17.01 -7.55
CA PRO A 21 -8.16 -17.51 -8.90
C PRO A 21 -8.24 -16.38 -9.91
N ALA A 22 -7.64 -16.57 -11.07
CA ALA A 22 -7.72 -15.58 -12.14
C ALA A 22 -9.17 -15.44 -12.64
N MET A 23 -9.47 -14.23 -13.06
CA MET A 23 -10.75 -13.92 -13.70
C MET A 23 -10.71 -14.35 -15.15
N GLU A 24 -11.88 -14.62 -15.73
CA GLU A 24 -12.02 -14.89 -17.16
C GLU A 24 -11.40 -13.73 -17.99
N GLY A 25 -10.59 -14.07 -18.98
CA GLY A 25 -9.91 -13.11 -19.84
C GLY A 25 -8.57 -12.57 -19.30
N THR A 26 -8.06 -13.11 -18.18
CA THR A 26 -6.68 -12.86 -17.73
C THR A 26 -5.76 -14.01 -18.19
N GLU A 27 -4.50 -13.68 -18.52
CA GLU A 27 -3.53 -14.69 -18.98
C GLU A 27 -2.94 -15.54 -17.84
N LYS A 28 -3.10 -15.08 -16.61
CA LYS A 28 -2.57 -15.76 -15.41
C LYS A 28 -3.62 -16.73 -14.85
N GLU A 29 -3.17 -17.83 -14.26
CA GLU A 29 -4.05 -18.76 -13.54
C GLU A 29 -4.45 -18.24 -12.16
N LYS A 30 -3.60 -17.39 -11.57
CA LYS A 30 -3.82 -16.77 -10.25
C LYS A 30 -3.40 -15.31 -10.29
N LEU A 31 -4.07 -14.49 -9.50
CA LEU A 31 -3.76 -13.08 -9.30
C LEU A 31 -3.28 -12.86 -7.87
N LEU A 32 -2.21 -12.08 -7.70
CA LEU A 32 -1.69 -11.69 -6.41
C LEU A 32 -2.40 -10.44 -5.91
N CYS A 33 -3.03 -10.54 -4.76
CA CYS A 33 -3.61 -9.40 -4.04
C CYS A 33 -2.63 -8.90 -3.00
N GLY A 34 -2.55 -7.59 -2.82
CA GLY A 34 -1.72 -6.94 -1.81
C GLY A 34 -2.50 -5.92 -1.00
N ILE A 35 -2.35 -5.97 0.32
CA ILE A 35 -2.83 -4.97 1.27
C ILE A 35 -1.62 -4.43 2.02
N HIS A 36 -1.39 -3.12 2.01
CA HIS A 36 -0.47 -2.49 2.95
C HIS A 36 -1.25 -2.04 4.17
N GLY A 37 -0.84 -2.47 5.36
CA GLY A 37 -1.60 -2.28 6.60
C GLY A 37 -1.70 -0.83 7.10
N GLY A 38 -0.84 0.07 6.62
CA GLY A 38 -0.89 1.48 6.98
C GLY A 38 0.10 2.31 6.18
N LEU A 39 -0.40 3.27 5.42
CA LEU A 39 0.38 4.17 4.55
C LEU A 39 0.23 5.65 4.90
N GLY A 40 -0.65 6.00 5.86
CA GLY A 40 -0.85 7.38 6.26
C GLY A 40 0.42 7.99 6.88
N GLU A 41 0.82 9.14 6.39
CA GLU A 41 2.00 9.90 6.86
C GLU A 41 1.72 10.71 8.14
N GLY A 42 0.46 10.85 8.54
CA GLY A 42 0.07 11.68 9.69
C GLY A 42 0.78 11.31 11.00
N THR A 43 1.03 10.02 11.21
CA THR A 43 1.77 9.56 12.40
C THR A 43 3.27 9.86 12.37
N LEU A 44 3.77 10.35 11.23
CA LEU A 44 5.20 10.62 10.99
C LEU A 44 5.55 12.12 11.03
N THR A 45 4.62 12.98 11.43
CA THR A 45 4.97 14.37 11.78
C THR A 45 5.81 14.40 13.04
N ASP A 46 6.61 15.44 13.25
CA ASP A 46 7.43 15.52 14.45
C ASP A 46 6.61 15.49 15.74
N SER A 47 5.45 16.16 15.74
CA SER A 47 4.53 16.18 16.87
C SER A 47 3.92 14.82 17.15
N ASP A 48 3.48 14.10 16.11
CA ASP A 48 2.83 12.80 16.28
C ASP A 48 3.84 11.71 16.65
N MET A 49 5.05 11.76 16.10
CA MET A 49 6.13 10.86 16.52
C MET A 49 6.49 11.07 17.99
N ALA A 50 6.57 12.32 18.45
CA ALA A 50 6.83 12.63 19.84
C ALA A 50 5.68 12.18 20.77
N TRP A 51 4.43 12.43 20.35
CA TRP A 51 3.23 12.02 21.10
C TRP A 51 3.14 10.50 21.28
N ASN A 52 3.48 9.74 20.23
CA ASN A 52 3.41 8.28 20.22
C ASN A 52 4.69 7.60 20.73
N ASP A 53 5.68 8.37 21.18
CA ASP A 53 7.00 7.86 21.60
C ASP A 53 7.66 6.99 20.51
N PHE A 54 7.54 7.41 19.26
CA PHE A 54 8.14 6.69 18.13
C PHE A 54 9.65 6.97 18.04
N PRO A 55 10.44 6.00 17.56
CA PRO A 55 11.85 6.22 17.28
C PRO A 55 12.07 7.40 16.32
N ARG A 56 13.12 8.20 16.55
CA ARG A 56 13.43 9.36 15.68
C ARG A 56 13.65 9.00 14.22
N ASN A 57 14.07 7.76 13.95
CA ASN A 57 14.27 7.24 12.60
C ASN A 57 13.05 6.52 12.02
N MET A 58 11.83 6.74 12.56
CA MET A 58 10.63 6.06 12.08
C MET A 58 10.34 6.34 10.61
N ARG A 59 10.64 7.54 10.11
CA ARG A 59 10.50 7.88 8.67
C ARG A 59 11.42 7.04 7.79
N GLN A 60 12.66 6.82 8.24
CA GLN A 60 13.60 5.92 7.55
C GLN A 60 13.08 4.48 7.58
N ILE A 61 12.63 4.00 8.74
CA ILE A 61 12.03 2.66 8.88
C ILE A 61 10.83 2.49 7.95
N TYR A 62 9.98 3.50 7.84
CA TYR A 62 8.84 3.50 6.89
C TYR A 62 9.31 3.32 5.44
N CYS A 63 10.30 4.09 5.01
CA CYS A 63 10.83 3.99 3.65
C CYS A 63 11.47 2.61 3.37
N GLU A 64 12.24 2.09 4.31
CA GLU A 64 12.84 0.75 4.21
C GLU A 64 11.77 -0.36 4.16
N SER A 65 10.67 -0.19 4.88
CA SER A 65 9.53 -1.10 4.85
C SER A 65 8.84 -1.10 3.49
N ILE A 66 8.66 0.06 2.88
CA ILE A 66 8.16 0.16 1.51
C ILE A 66 9.11 -0.55 0.54
N ASP A 67 10.41 -0.31 0.64
CA ASP A 67 11.40 -0.92 -0.25
C ASP A 67 11.38 -2.45 -0.20
N ARG A 68 11.03 -3.06 0.93
CA ARG A 68 10.90 -4.51 1.04
C ARG A 68 9.77 -5.09 0.20
N VAL A 69 8.72 -4.35 -0.04
CA VAL A 69 7.49 -4.86 -0.67
C VAL A 69 7.14 -4.20 -1.99
N ILE A 70 7.84 -3.13 -2.37
CA ILE A 70 7.47 -2.32 -3.55
C ILE A 70 7.55 -3.11 -4.86
N ASP A 71 8.44 -4.07 -4.95
CA ASP A 71 8.63 -4.89 -6.15
C ASP A 71 7.83 -6.21 -6.14
N MET A 72 6.96 -6.41 -5.15
CA MET A 72 6.03 -7.53 -5.18
C MET A 72 5.11 -7.42 -6.40
N PRO A 73 4.93 -8.52 -7.17
CA PRO A 73 4.15 -8.52 -8.42
C PRO A 73 2.64 -8.54 -8.15
N VAL A 74 2.16 -7.50 -7.45
CA VAL A 74 0.75 -7.36 -7.08
C VAL A 74 -0.08 -7.01 -8.32
N ASP A 75 -1.11 -7.79 -8.56
CA ASP A 75 -2.07 -7.60 -9.64
C ASP A 75 -3.27 -6.76 -9.17
N ILE A 76 -3.68 -6.93 -7.92
CA ILE A 76 -4.84 -6.25 -7.32
C ILE A 76 -4.42 -5.62 -6.00
N VAL A 77 -4.55 -4.30 -5.91
CA VAL A 77 -4.36 -3.57 -4.66
C VAL A 77 -5.68 -3.51 -3.91
N LEU A 78 -5.64 -3.94 -2.65
CA LEU A 78 -6.74 -3.75 -1.71
C LEU A 78 -6.33 -2.63 -0.73
N PRO A 79 -6.88 -1.43 -0.87
CA PRO A 79 -6.49 -0.31 -0.02
C PRO A 79 -7.01 -0.50 1.41
N SER A 80 -6.20 -0.17 2.41
CA SER A 80 -6.65 -0.16 3.82
C SER A 80 -7.70 0.93 4.08
N HIS A 81 -7.70 1.99 3.27
CA HIS A 81 -8.71 3.04 3.25
C HIS A 81 -9.13 3.36 1.82
N ALA A 82 -10.41 3.35 1.53
CA ALA A 82 -10.93 3.63 0.19
C ALA A 82 -10.57 5.02 -0.35
N GLY A 83 -10.38 6.01 0.53
CA GLY A 83 -9.99 7.37 0.17
C GLY A 83 -8.48 7.62 0.10
N HIS A 84 -7.63 6.63 0.40
CA HIS A 84 -6.18 6.76 0.28
C HIS A 84 -5.66 6.51 -1.15
N GLY A 85 -6.52 6.78 -2.12
CA GLY A 85 -6.30 6.55 -3.53
C GLY A 85 -5.28 7.45 -4.20
N VAL A 86 -4.03 7.49 -3.71
CA VAL A 86 -2.94 8.08 -4.50
C VAL A 86 -2.65 7.24 -5.76
N ALA A 87 -3.12 6.00 -5.80
CA ALA A 87 -2.94 5.11 -6.94
C ALA A 87 -4.18 4.98 -7.83
N TYR A 88 -5.37 5.04 -7.22
CA TYR A 88 -6.66 5.04 -7.91
C TYR A 88 -7.79 5.38 -6.95
N ASP A 89 -8.87 5.93 -7.48
CA ASP A 89 -10.09 6.12 -6.74
C ASP A 89 -10.89 4.80 -6.73
N PHE A 90 -10.88 4.11 -5.60
CA PHE A 90 -11.57 2.84 -5.43
C PHE A 90 -13.07 2.95 -5.75
N TYR A 91 -13.70 4.05 -5.38
CA TYR A 91 -15.13 4.25 -5.65
C TYR A 91 -15.43 4.41 -7.13
N GLN A 92 -14.54 5.10 -7.87
CA GLN A 92 -14.68 5.21 -9.32
C GLN A 92 -14.50 3.86 -10.01
N LEU A 93 -13.53 3.06 -9.57
CA LEU A 93 -13.35 1.70 -10.09
C LEU A 93 -14.53 0.80 -9.75
N ALA A 94 -15.03 0.86 -8.53
CA ALA A 94 -16.21 0.09 -8.13
C ALA A 94 -17.45 0.45 -8.96
N ALA A 95 -17.62 1.74 -9.31
CA ALA A 95 -18.69 2.18 -10.18
C ALA A 95 -18.55 1.68 -11.63
N GLN A 96 -17.34 1.39 -12.08
CA GLN A 96 -17.04 0.84 -13.42
C GLN A 96 -17.12 -0.69 -13.47
N ASN A 97 -17.29 -1.35 -12.32
CA ASN A 97 -17.28 -2.80 -12.25
C ASN A 97 -18.52 -3.39 -12.94
N ASP A 98 -18.29 -4.21 -13.97
CA ASP A 98 -19.30 -4.95 -14.71
C ASP A 98 -19.70 -6.28 -14.05
N GLY A 99 -19.25 -6.51 -12.83
CA GLY A 99 -19.42 -7.77 -12.08
C GLY A 99 -18.26 -8.75 -12.27
N SER A 100 -17.36 -8.52 -13.23
CA SER A 100 -16.20 -9.40 -13.45
C SER A 100 -15.05 -9.14 -12.49
N GLY A 101 -14.97 -7.93 -11.92
CA GLY A 101 -13.85 -7.49 -11.09
C GLY A 101 -12.59 -7.09 -11.88
N ARG A 102 -12.59 -7.20 -13.21
CA ARG A 102 -11.41 -6.89 -14.05
C ARG A 102 -10.91 -5.45 -13.89
N CYS A 103 -11.78 -4.50 -13.58
CA CYS A 103 -11.40 -3.11 -13.35
C CYS A 103 -10.41 -2.93 -12.20
N PHE A 104 -10.33 -3.89 -11.27
CA PHE A 104 -9.40 -3.84 -10.14
C PHE A 104 -8.02 -4.43 -10.45
N VAL A 105 -7.84 -5.07 -11.59
CA VAL A 105 -6.54 -5.62 -12.01
C VAL A 105 -5.70 -4.52 -12.64
N ASP A 106 -4.64 -4.12 -11.93
CA ASP A 106 -3.67 -3.12 -12.40
C ASP A 106 -2.29 -3.47 -11.83
N THR A 107 -1.45 -4.05 -12.64
CA THR A 107 -0.11 -4.54 -12.26
C THR A 107 0.87 -3.42 -11.88
N GLY A 108 0.55 -2.17 -12.17
CA GLY A 108 1.36 -1.00 -11.80
C GLY A 108 0.88 -0.25 -10.56
N ALA A 109 -0.35 -0.51 -10.11
CA ALA A 109 -0.99 0.27 -9.05
C ALA A 109 -0.25 0.17 -7.71
N TRP A 110 0.21 -1.02 -7.33
CA TRP A 110 0.98 -1.25 -6.11
C TRP A 110 2.23 -0.37 -6.04
N LYS A 111 3.04 -0.42 -7.06
CA LYS A 111 4.29 0.35 -7.13
C LYS A 111 4.04 1.86 -7.18
N ARG A 112 3.03 2.32 -7.93
CA ARG A 112 2.67 3.75 -7.98
C ARG A 112 2.23 4.26 -6.60
N MET A 113 1.37 3.51 -5.93
CA MET A 113 0.87 3.85 -4.59
C MET A 113 2.02 3.96 -3.59
N LEU A 114 2.87 2.96 -3.51
CA LEU A 114 3.98 2.92 -2.56
C LEU A 114 5.04 3.99 -2.87
N THR A 115 5.35 4.23 -4.14
CA THR A 115 6.27 5.29 -4.55
C THR A 115 5.76 6.66 -4.15
N ALA A 116 4.47 6.94 -4.38
CA ALA A 116 3.86 8.21 -4.01
C ALA A 116 3.90 8.43 -2.49
N ARG A 117 3.58 7.42 -1.71
CA ARG A 117 3.64 7.51 -0.23
C ARG A 117 5.05 7.67 0.30
N LYS A 118 6.02 6.94 -0.24
CA LYS A 118 7.43 7.12 0.11
C LYS A 118 7.90 8.54 -0.16
N ASN A 119 7.55 9.12 -1.31
CA ASN A 119 7.93 10.48 -1.67
C ASN A 119 7.33 11.52 -0.71
N ILE A 120 6.09 11.33 -0.26
CA ILE A 120 5.48 12.21 0.76
C ILE A 120 6.29 12.17 2.05
N VAL A 121 6.66 11.00 2.54
CA VAL A 121 7.44 10.85 3.79
C VAL A 121 8.85 11.42 3.63
N LEU A 122 9.50 11.22 2.49
CA LEU A 122 10.80 11.82 2.19
C LEU A 122 10.74 13.36 2.20
N ALA A 123 9.63 13.96 1.74
CA ALA A 123 9.42 15.40 1.80
C ALA A 123 9.29 15.92 3.24
N LEU A 124 8.69 15.15 4.15
CA LEU A 124 8.63 15.50 5.59
C LEU A 124 10.02 15.56 6.22
N SER A 125 10.96 14.77 5.75
CA SER A 125 12.33 14.71 6.28
C SER A 125 13.16 15.95 5.94
N ASN A 126 12.70 16.79 5.02
CA ASN A 126 13.36 18.03 4.58
C ASN A 126 12.76 19.29 5.22
N GLU A 127 11.78 19.13 6.06
CA GLU A 127 11.19 20.20 6.89
C GLU A 127 11.93 20.29 8.26
#